data_0ab481c72bb34f48a6800d534e4c009b
#
_entry.id   0ab481c72bb34f48a6800d534e4c009b
#
_cell.length_a   1.000
_cell.length_b   1.000
_cell.length_c   1.000
_cell.angle_alpha   90.00
_cell.angle_beta   90.00
_cell.angle_gamma   90.00
#
_symmetry.space_group_name_H-M   'P 1'
#
loop_
_entity.id
_entity.type
_entity.pdbx_description
1 polymer ?
#
loop_
_entity_poly.entity_id
_entity_poly.type
_entity_poly.pdbx_seq_one_letter_code
_entity_poly.pdbx_strand_id
1 'polypeptide(L)'
;MSETKINGALVAAYLASNLYPAARTAWEGKAFAPVTGQAWARLTDMPTGREPAAFGAVNPVERTGYLQIDLFHPNNLGTGPILADADKALSFYTPGLGLEYQGQRVHIRKAERSKITPETVWTGVSILVYYTAWIFPTA
;
A
#
# COMPACT_ATOMS: atom_id res chain seq x y z
N MET A 1 10.60 10.20 -13.54
CA MET A 1 9.36 10.11 -12.76
C MET A 1 8.33 9.35 -13.58
N SER A 2 7.69 8.37 -13.02
CA SER A 2 6.82 7.47 -13.77
C SER A 2 5.94 6.64 -12.86
N GLU A 3 4.93 5.98 -13.44
CA GLU A 3 4.09 5.01 -12.74
C GLU A 3 4.92 3.87 -12.14
N THR A 4 5.94 3.39 -12.87
CA THR A 4 6.83 2.35 -12.37
C THR A 4 7.56 2.80 -11.09
N LYS A 5 8.01 4.04 -11.05
CA LYS A 5 8.72 4.57 -9.88
C LYS A 5 7.78 4.86 -8.71
N ILE A 6 6.55 5.28 -8.99
CA ILE A 6 5.52 5.42 -7.95
C ILE A 6 5.28 4.06 -7.29
N ASN A 7 5.03 3.04 -8.09
CA ASN A 7 4.87 1.68 -7.57
C ASN A 7 6.12 1.21 -6.81
N GLY A 8 7.31 1.50 -7.33
CA GLY A 8 8.57 1.20 -6.66
C GLY A 8 8.68 1.86 -5.29
N ALA A 9 8.26 3.12 -5.17
CA ALA A 9 8.24 3.82 -3.88
C ALA A 9 7.30 3.15 -2.88
N LEU A 10 6.10 2.77 -3.33
CA LEU A 10 5.11 2.10 -2.48
C LEU A 10 5.61 0.73 -2.00
N VAL A 11 6.19 -0.06 -2.90
CA VAL A 11 6.74 -1.38 -2.57
C VAL A 11 7.91 -1.25 -1.60
N ALA A 12 8.85 -0.34 -1.87
CA ALA A 12 10.00 -0.12 -1.00
C ALA A 12 9.57 0.32 0.41
N ALA A 13 8.57 1.19 0.50
CA ALA A 13 8.03 1.63 1.78
C ALA A 13 7.38 0.48 2.54
N TYR A 14 6.62 -0.37 1.84
CA TYR A 14 6.01 -1.54 2.48
C TYR A 14 7.08 -2.46 3.07
N LEU A 15 8.13 -2.75 2.32
CA LEU A 15 9.23 -3.59 2.82
C LEU A 15 9.94 -2.93 4.01
N ALA A 16 10.12 -1.61 3.96
CA ALA A 16 10.74 -0.85 5.05
C ALA A 16 9.88 -0.82 6.31
N SER A 17 8.57 -0.99 6.20
CA SER A 17 7.67 -1.03 7.35
C SER A 17 7.87 -2.26 8.23
N ASN A 18 8.51 -3.30 7.71
CA ASN A 18 8.71 -4.59 8.37
C ASN A 18 7.41 -5.24 8.84
N LEU A 19 6.30 -4.97 8.16
CA LEU A 19 5.01 -5.54 8.51
C LEU A 19 5.01 -7.05 8.29
N TYR A 20 5.33 -7.47 7.06
CA TYR A 20 5.59 -8.87 6.72
C TYR A 20 6.75 -8.96 5.74
N PRO A 21 7.54 -10.05 5.77
CA PRO A 21 8.60 -10.24 4.80
C PRO A 21 8.04 -10.48 3.39
N ALA A 22 8.88 -10.26 2.38
CA ALA A 22 8.49 -10.42 0.98
C ALA A 22 7.93 -11.82 0.70
N ALA A 23 8.46 -12.85 1.34
CA ALA A 23 8.00 -14.24 1.16
C ALA A 23 6.59 -14.50 1.69
N ARG A 24 6.08 -13.63 2.56
CA ARG A 24 4.73 -13.71 3.12
C ARG A 24 3.80 -12.67 2.52
N THR A 25 4.15 -12.12 1.37
CA THR A 25 3.38 -11.07 0.71
C THR A 25 3.00 -11.53 -0.68
N ALA A 26 1.71 -11.41 -1.00
CA ALA A 26 1.19 -11.63 -2.34
C ALA A 26 1.34 -10.35 -3.14
N TRP A 27 2.23 -10.37 -4.14
CA TRP A 27 2.51 -9.24 -5.01
C TRP A 27 1.57 -9.26 -6.22
N GLU A 28 1.18 -8.09 -6.68
CA GLU A 28 0.37 -7.98 -7.90
C GLU A 28 1.07 -8.65 -9.08
N GLY A 29 0.30 -9.41 -9.85
CA GLY A 29 0.80 -10.08 -11.04
C GLY A 29 1.67 -11.31 -10.79
N LYS A 30 1.81 -11.74 -9.54
CA LYS A 30 2.59 -12.93 -9.18
C LYS A 30 1.74 -13.94 -8.43
N ALA A 31 1.97 -15.22 -8.71
CA ALA A 31 1.32 -16.29 -7.98
C ALA A 31 1.82 -16.33 -6.53
N PHE A 32 0.90 -16.63 -5.62
CA PHE A 32 1.19 -16.76 -4.20
C PHE A 32 0.35 -17.86 -3.59
N ALA A 33 0.98 -18.71 -2.79
CA ALA A 33 0.30 -19.77 -2.07
C ALA A 33 0.46 -19.54 -0.56
N PRO A 34 -0.62 -19.15 0.14
CA PRO A 34 -0.55 -18.96 1.59
C PRO A 34 -0.19 -20.23 2.33
N VAL A 35 0.61 -20.10 3.38
CA VAL A 35 0.96 -21.23 4.25
C VAL A 35 -0.05 -21.26 5.38
N THR A 36 -0.69 -22.42 5.58
CA THR A 36 -1.68 -22.60 6.65
C THR A 36 -1.06 -22.28 8.01
N GLY A 37 -1.78 -21.49 8.82
CA GLY A 37 -1.32 -21.10 10.14
C GLY A 37 -0.34 -19.92 10.18
N GLN A 38 -0.01 -19.34 9.03
CA GLN A 38 0.90 -18.21 8.93
C GLN A 38 0.20 -16.99 8.36
N ALA A 39 0.29 -15.86 9.07
CA ALA A 39 -0.27 -14.59 8.58
C ALA A 39 0.47 -14.11 7.33
N TRP A 40 -0.25 -13.45 6.44
CA TRP A 40 0.30 -12.94 5.18
C TRP A 40 -0.44 -11.69 4.74
N ALA A 41 0.10 -10.99 3.75
CA ALA A 41 -0.51 -9.78 3.21
C ALA A 41 -0.58 -9.82 1.70
N ARG A 42 -1.51 -9.05 1.15
CA ARG A 42 -1.65 -8.85 -0.29
C ARG A 42 -1.63 -7.36 -0.57
N LEU A 43 -0.81 -6.94 -1.53
CA LEU A 43 -0.72 -5.54 -1.95
C LEU A 43 -1.45 -5.32 -3.26
N THR A 44 -2.20 -4.23 -3.33
CA THR A 44 -2.86 -3.79 -4.55
C THR A 44 -2.75 -2.28 -4.66
N ASP A 45 -2.18 -1.79 -5.77
CA ASP A 45 -2.12 -0.37 -6.06
C ASP A 45 -3.39 0.02 -6.83
N MET A 46 -4.19 0.91 -6.24
CA MET A 46 -5.50 1.31 -6.76
C MET A 46 -5.44 2.78 -7.21
N PRO A 47 -5.15 3.06 -8.48
CA PRO A 47 -5.19 4.42 -9.00
C PRO A 47 -6.61 4.99 -8.97
N THR A 48 -6.74 6.24 -8.55
CA THR A 48 -8.04 6.93 -8.48
C THR A 48 -8.12 8.15 -9.39
N GLY A 49 -6.99 8.68 -9.84
CA GLY A 49 -7.01 9.83 -10.72
C GLY A 49 -5.64 10.15 -11.29
N ARG A 50 -5.67 10.75 -12.47
CA ARG A 50 -4.48 11.24 -13.16
C ARG A 50 -4.90 12.48 -13.92
N GLU A 51 -4.52 13.65 -13.43
CA GLU A 51 -4.95 14.93 -14.00
C GLU A 51 -3.78 15.88 -14.15
N PRO A 52 -3.81 16.76 -15.18
CA PRO A 52 -2.80 17.81 -15.26
C PRO A 52 -2.92 18.73 -14.05
N ALA A 53 -1.79 19.01 -13.40
CA ALA A 53 -1.75 19.90 -12.26
C ALA A 53 -1.90 21.36 -12.66
N ALA A 54 -1.61 21.67 -13.93
CA ALA A 54 -1.74 23.00 -14.52
C ALA A 54 -1.88 22.87 -16.04
N PHE A 55 -2.25 23.94 -16.72
CA PHE A 55 -2.33 23.96 -18.19
C PHE A 55 -0.93 24.03 -18.79
N GLY A 56 -0.75 23.36 -19.94
CA GLY A 56 0.47 23.37 -20.71
C GLY A 56 1.14 22.01 -20.81
N ALA A 57 1.92 21.81 -21.89
CA ALA A 57 2.51 20.51 -22.20
C ALA A 57 3.67 20.10 -21.28
N VAL A 58 4.26 21.05 -20.57
CA VAL A 58 5.43 20.82 -19.70
C VAL A 58 5.07 20.78 -18.21
N ASN A 59 3.78 20.85 -17.88
CA ASN A 59 3.34 20.84 -16.50
C ASN A 59 3.23 19.42 -15.94
N PRO A 60 3.40 19.26 -14.62
CA PRO A 60 3.31 17.95 -14.00
C PRO A 60 1.89 17.41 -14.04
N VAL A 61 1.80 16.10 -14.01
CA VAL A 61 0.53 15.36 -13.84
C VAL A 61 0.39 14.97 -12.38
N GLU A 62 -0.74 15.33 -11.81
CA GLU A 62 -1.10 14.88 -10.45
C GLU A 62 -1.70 13.48 -10.53
N ARG A 63 -1.15 12.59 -9.76
CA ARG A 63 -1.56 11.20 -9.72
C ARG A 63 -1.97 10.83 -8.30
N THR A 64 -3.22 10.47 -8.14
CA THR A 64 -3.76 10.04 -6.85
C THR A 64 -4.11 8.58 -6.86
N GLY A 65 -4.17 7.98 -5.69
CA GLY A 65 -4.55 6.60 -5.54
C GLY A 65 -4.46 6.16 -4.08
N TYR A 66 -4.64 4.87 -3.88
CA TYR A 66 -4.36 4.27 -2.58
C TYR A 66 -3.68 2.92 -2.77
N LEU A 67 -2.79 2.60 -1.85
CA LEU A 67 -2.23 1.27 -1.72
C LEU A 67 -3.11 0.50 -0.75
N GLN A 68 -3.68 -0.59 -1.21
CA GLN A 68 -4.47 -1.47 -0.36
C GLN A 68 -3.58 -2.60 0.13
N ILE A 69 -3.45 -2.69 1.44
CA ILE A 69 -2.71 -3.76 2.09
C ILE A 69 -3.73 -4.64 2.81
N ASP A 70 -4.02 -5.78 2.23
CA ASP A 70 -4.93 -6.75 2.86
C ASP A 70 -4.11 -7.63 3.79
N LEU A 71 -4.45 -7.61 5.08
CA LEU A 71 -3.81 -8.43 6.10
C LEU A 71 -4.68 -9.65 6.37
N PHE A 72 -4.06 -10.83 6.39
CA PHE A 72 -4.75 -12.09 6.64
C PHE A 72 -4.09 -12.82 7.81
N HIS A 73 -4.91 -13.18 8.78
CA HIS A 73 -4.50 -13.98 9.93
C HIS A 73 -5.29 -15.29 9.95
N PRO A 74 -4.73 -16.37 10.49
CA PRO A 74 -5.50 -17.60 10.69
C PRO A 74 -6.73 -17.34 11.52
N ASN A 75 -7.83 -18.04 11.22
CA ASN A 75 -9.06 -17.94 11.98
C ASN A 75 -8.87 -18.43 13.44
N ASN A 76 -9.77 -18.01 14.30
CA ASN A 76 -9.85 -18.39 15.73
C ASN A 76 -8.74 -17.81 16.62
N LEU A 77 -8.06 -16.76 16.18
CA LEU A 77 -7.11 -16.02 17.00
C LEU A 77 -7.73 -14.78 17.66
N GLY A 78 -9.02 -14.54 17.41
CA GLY A 78 -9.67 -13.29 17.84
C GLY A 78 -9.20 -12.10 17.00
N THR A 79 -9.48 -10.89 17.46
CA THR A 79 -9.15 -9.66 16.74
C THR A 79 -7.83 -9.01 17.19
N GLY A 80 -7.28 -9.43 18.33
CA GLY A 80 -6.08 -8.82 18.89
C GLY A 80 -4.87 -8.86 17.96
N PRO A 81 -4.46 -10.03 17.47
CA PRO A 81 -3.27 -10.12 16.61
C PRO A 81 -3.37 -9.33 15.32
N ILE A 82 -4.52 -9.39 14.62
CA ILE A 82 -4.68 -8.68 13.37
C ILE A 82 -4.75 -7.16 13.58
N LEU A 83 -5.37 -6.71 14.69
CA LEU A 83 -5.42 -5.30 15.04
C LEU A 83 -4.04 -4.77 15.42
N ALA A 84 -3.19 -5.57 16.05
CA ALA A 84 -1.81 -5.18 16.35
C ALA A 84 -1.04 -4.90 15.07
N ASP A 85 -1.19 -5.74 14.05
CA ASP A 85 -0.55 -5.53 12.75
C ASP A 85 -1.15 -4.32 12.02
N ALA A 86 -2.47 -4.13 12.11
CA ALA A 86 -3.12 -2.96 11.55
C ALA A 86 -2.61 -1.66 12.20
N ASP A 87 -2.46 -1.64 13.51
CA ASP A 87 -1.89 -0.49 14.23
C ASP A 87 -0.46 -0.20 13.79
N LYS A 88 0.34 -1.24 13.57
CA LYS A 88 1.71 -1.09 13.08
C LYS A 88 1.73 -0.44 11.70
N ALA A 89 0.86 -0.87 10.80
CA ALA A 89 0.75 -0.28 9.47
C ALA A 89 0.28 1.17 9.54
N LEU A 90 -0.75 1.46 10.32
CA LEU A 90 -1.28 2.82 10.46
C LEU A 90 -0.27 3.76 11.10
N SER A 91 0.55 3.28 12.01
CA SER A 91 1.62 4.08 12.62
C SER A 91 2.76 4.37 11.66
N PHE A 92 3.05 3.45 10.75
CA PHE A 92 4.08 3.66 9.74
C PHE A 92 3.64 4.68 8.68
N TYR A 93 2.43 4.55 8.16
CA TYR A 93 1.91 5.42 7.10
C TYR A 93 1.18 6.63 7.69
N THR A 94 1.92 7.46 8.41
CA THR A 94 1.35 8.68 9.01
C THR A 94 1.02 9.73 7.93
N PRO A 95 -0.02 10.55 8.15
CA PRO A 95 -0.29 11.67 7.25
C PRO A 95 0.93 12.57 7.11
N GLY A 96 1.29 12.90 5.87
CA GLY A 96 2.45 13.73 5.57
C GLY A 96 3.74 12.98 5.35
N LEU A 97 3.76 11.64 5.54
CA LEU A 97 4.94 10.85 5.24
C LEU A 97 5.30 11.00 3.76
N GLY A 98 6.54 11.38 3.48
CA GLY A 98 7.08 11.45 2.14
C GLY A 98 7.89 10.21 1.81
N LEU A 99 7.60 9.63 0.65
CA LEU A 99 8.36 8.51 0.09
C LEU A 99 9.17 9.01 -1.09
N GLU A 100 10.34 8.45 -1.30
CA GLU A 100 11.15 8.76 -2.47
C GLU A 100 11.77 7.49 -3.03
N TYR A 101 11.73 7.35 -4.36
CA TYR A 101 12.32 6.23 -5.06
C TYR A 101 12.83 6.70 -6.42
N GLN A 102 14.14 6.66 -6.60
CA GLN A 102 14.80 7.06 -7.86
C GLN A 102 14.33 8.43 -8.37
N GLY A 103 14.23 9.41 -7.47
CA GLY A 103 13.79 10.77 -7.79
C GLY A 103 12.28 10.99 -7.83
N GLN A 104 11.48 9.94 -7.78
CA GLN A 104 10.03 10.05 -7.69
C GLN A 104 9.61 10.20 -6.23
N ARG A 105 8.83 11.24 -5.94
CA ARG A 105 8.25 11.46 -4.62
C ARG A 105 6.80 11.04 -4.58
N VAL A 106 6.40 10.46 -3.47
CA VAL A 106 5.02 10.08 -3.19
C VAL A 106 4.68 10.58 -1.79
N HIS A 107 3.57 11.29 -1.66
CA HIS A 107 3.12 11.84 -0.39
C HIS A 107 1.95 11.04 0.16
N ILE A 108 2.09 10.54 1.36
CA ILE A 108 1.01 9.84 2.05
C ILE A 108 0.08 10.88 2.63
N ARG A 109 -1.19 10.83 2.25
CA ARG A 109 -2.22 11.76 2.71
C ARG A 109 -2.86 11.29 4.01
N LYS A 110 -3.20 10.01 4.08
CA LYS A 110 -3.81 9.37 5.25
C LYS A 110 -3.77 7.86 5.07
N ALA A 111 -3.98 7.15 6.16
CA ALA A 111 -4.21 5.71 6.14
C ALA A 111 -5.37 5.37 7.07
N GLU A 112 -6.17 4.39 6.68
CA GLU A 112 -7.31 3.92 7.45
C GLU A 112 -7.50 2.43 7.27
N ARG A 113 -8.22 1.80 8.17
CA ARG A 113 -8.53 0.38 8.03
C ARG A 113 -10.00 0.15 7.75
N SER A 114 -10.25 -0.97 7.09
CA SER A 114 -11.61 -1.47 6.92
C SER A 114 -12.09 -2.20 8.17
N LYS A 115 -13.34 -2.64 8.13
CA LYS A 115 -13.87 -3.59 9.08
C LYS A 115 -13.14 -4.93 8.96
N ILE A 116 -12.99 -5.63 10.08
CA ILE A 116 -12.45 -6.98 10.10
C ILE A 116 -13.49 -7.94 9.53
N THR A 117 -13.09 -8.76 8.55
CA THR A 117 -13.98 -9.70 7.88
C THR A 117 -13.47 -11.12 8.06
N PRO A 118 -14.18 -11.97 8.82
CA PRO A 118 -13.84 -13.39 8.90
C PRO A 118 -14.26 -14.11 7.60
N GLU A 119 -13.38 -14.96 7.11
CA GLU A 119 -13.65 -15.82 5.96
C GLU A 119 -13.47 -17.28 6.39
N THR A 120 -13.54 -18.22 5.43
CA THR A 120 -13.53 -19.65 5.73
C THR A 120 -12.25 -20.10 6.45
N VAL A 121 -11.09 -19.61 6.02
CA VAL A 121 -9.78 -20.01 6.56
C VAL A 121 -9.08 -18.82 7.21
N TRP A 122 -9.28 -17.62 6.69
CA TRP A 122 -8.54 -16.42 7.07
C TRP A 122 -9.47 -15.36 7.61
N THR A 123 -8.96 -14.60 8.57
CA THR A 123 -9.59 -13.35 9.00
C THR A 123 -8.82 -12.20 8.36
N GLY A 124 -9.52 -11.30 7.69
CA GLY A 124 -8.91 -10.23 6.92
C GLY A 124 -9.28 -8.83 7.37
N VAL A 125 -8.36 -7.90 7.20
CA VAL A 125 -8.60 -6.47 7.31
C VAL A 125 -7.79 -5.76 6.23
N SER A 126 -8.35 -4.71 5.65
CA SER A 126 -7.65 -3.94 4.62
C SER A 126 -7.18 -2.62 5.20
N ILE A 127 -5.92 -2.28 4.92
CA ILE A 127 -5.35 -0.97 5.21
C ILE A 127 -5.32 -0.21 3.90
N LEU A 128 -5.95 0.97 3.88
CA LEU A 128 -6.01 1.84 2.71
C LEU A 128 -5.08 3.02 2.95
N VAL A 129 -4.00 3.08 2.18
CA VAL A 129 -2.98 4.13 2.30
C VAL A 129 -3.14 5.06 1.11
N TYR A 130 -3.76 6.23 1.34
CA TYR A 130 -4.02 7.20 0.29
C TYR A 130 -2.80 8.05 0.02
N TYR A 131 -2.48 8.23 -1.25
CA TYR A 131 -1.29 8.96 -1.65
C TYR A 131 -1.54 9.92 -2.82
N THR A 132 -0.65 10.88 -2.95
CA THR A 132 -0.57 11.78 -4.10
C THR A 132 0.88 11.81 -4.59
N ALA A 133 1.07 11.80 -5.89
CA ALA A 133 2.37 11.96 -6.53
C ALA A 133 2.24 12.89 -7.72
N TRP A 134 3.33 13.57 -8.06
CA TRP A 134 3.39 14.38 -9.27
C TRP A 134 4.41 13.77 -10.23
N ILE A 135 3.99 13.58 -11.47
CA ILE A 135 4.85 13.08 -12.54
C ILE A 135 5.21 14.28 -13.41
N PHE A 136 6.48 14.64 -13.39
CA PHE A 136 6.98 15.73 -14.23
C PHE A 136 7.35 15.18 -15.60
N PRO A 137 7.03 15.90 -16.69
CA PRO A 137 7.42 15.46 -18.03
C PRO A 137 8.94 15.43 -18.14
N THR A 138 9.44 14.42 -18.83
CA THR A 138 10.87 14.35 -19.16
C THR A 138 11.11 15.22 -20.39
N ALA A 139 12.12 16.05 -20.32
CA ALA A 139 12.52 16.90 -21.44
C ALA A 139 13.07 16.07 -22.60
#